data_1ad3e3a24a7d062b394adf6541a9f07d
#
_entry.id   1ad3e3a24a7d062b394adf6541a9f07d
#
_cell.length_a   1.000
_cell.length_b   1.000
_cell.length_c   1.000
_cell.angle_alpha   90.00
_cell.angle_beta   90.00
_cell.angle_gamma   90.00
#
_symmetry.space_group_name_H-M   'P 1'
#
loop_
_entity.id
_entity.type
_entity.pdbx_description
1 polymer ?
#
loop_
_entity_poly.entity_id
_entity_poly.type
_entity_poly.pdbx_seq_one_letter_code
_entity_poly.pdbx_strand_id
1 'polypeptide(L)'
;MRIRTRKYKALFLALATLSVGFPTIASGANPETVKLTVHYQRVAADYASWNLWLWKNKLTGTDDAVSTTGVQFTGDDAYGKIATVEITGMDKFDDLGIIVRKGEWLSKDVPDDRFITKFGADGVTEIWLRQNDPTIY
;
A
#
# COMPACT_ATOMS: atom_id res chain seq x y z
N MET A 1 -23.50 58.98 59.24
CA MET A 1 -22.38 58.17 58.72
C MET A 1 -22.93 57.24 57.67
N ARG A 2 -22.71 57.53 56.37
CA ARG A 2 -23.23 56.73 55.28
C ARG A 2 -22.12 55.82 54.74
N ILE A 3 -22.24 54.52 54.93
CA ILE A 3 -21.31 53.53 54.38
C ILE A 3 -21.67 53.30 52.89
N ARG A 4 -20.78 53.69 51.99
CA ARG A 4 -20.89 53.39 50.53
C ARG A 4 -20.36 51.98 50.29
N THR A 5 -21.24 51.03 50.01
CA THR A 5 -20.85 49.71 49.48
C THR A 5 -20.42 49.83 48.04
N ARG A 6 -19.14 49.62 47.79
CA ARG A 6 -18.59 49.45 46.42
C ARG A 6 -18.97 48.05 45.90
N LYS A 7 -19.81 48.05 44.83
CA LYS A 7 -20.08 46.82 44.05
C LYS A 7 -18.89 46.49 43.17
N TYR A 8 -18.16 45.47 43.52
CA TYR A 8 -17.14 44.89 42.61
C TYR A 8 -17.85 44.09 41.54
N LYS A 9 -17.79 44.49 40.26
CA LYS A 9 -18.20 43.68 39.13
C LYS A 9 -17.10 42.67 38.89
N ALA A 10 -17.37 41.40 39.20
CA ALA A 10 -16.51 40.27 38.83
C ALA A 10 -16.56 40.10 37.31
N LEU A 11 -15.44 40.38 36.66
CA LEU A 11 -15.23 40.11 35.23
C LEU A 11 -14.88 38.62 35.09
N PHE A 12 -15.86 37.79 34.70
CA PHE A 12 -15.60 36.41 34.33
C PHE A 12 -14.87 36.38 32.98
N LEU A 13 -13.57 36.10 33.03
CA LEU A 13 -12.78 35.81 31.83
C LEU A 13 -13.08 34.37 31.43
N ALA A 14 -13.91 34.17 30.40
CA ALA A 14 -14.15 32.88 29.82
C ALA A 14 -12.87 32.44 29.05
N LEU A 15 -12.12 31.51 29.63
CA LEU A 15 -10.99 30.88 28.97
C LEU A 15 -11.53 29.86 27.96
N ALA A 16 -11.65 30.25 26.71
CA ALA A 16 -11.98 29.33 25.61
C ALA A 16 -10.76 28.42 25.37
N THR A 17 -10.80 27.18 25.88
CA THR A 17 -9.82 26.16 25.51
C THR A 17 -10.07 25.71 24.08
N LEU A 18 -9.24 26.18 23.14
CA LEU A 18 -9.18 25.63 21.81
C LEU A 18 -8.60 24.21 21.92
N SER A 19 -9.45 23.20 21.88
CA SER A 19 -9.01 21.84 21.68
C SER A 19 -8.57 21.69 20.22
N VAL A 20 -7.27 21.79 19.99
CA VAL A 20 -6.66 21.38 18.71
C VAL A 20 -6.77 19.87 18.65
N GLY A 21 -7.82 19.36 18.00
CA GLY A 21 -7.92 17.94 17.67
C GLY A 21 -6.80 17.62 16.69
N PHE A 22 -5.75 16.93 17.16
CA PHE A 22 -4.81 16.29 16.25
C PHE A 22 -5.57 15.20 15.50
N PRO A 23 -5.47 15.13 14.14
CA PRO A 23 -6.03 14.01 13.43
C PRO A 23 -5.34 12.75 13.96
N THR A 24 -6.09 11.89 14.64
CA THR A 24 -5.63 10.54 14.93
C THR A 24 -5.47 9.84 13.61
N ILE A 25 -4.22 9.63 13.17
CA ILE A 25 -3.93 8.75 12.05
C ILE A 25 -4.39 7.38 12.50
N ALA A 26 -5.48 6.88 11.93
CA ALA A 26 -5.91 5.51 12.14
C ALA A 26 -4.79 4.61 11.60
N SER A 27 -3.96 4.08 12.52
CA SER A 27 -2.93 3.10 12.21
C SER A 27 -3.63 1.79 11.91
N GLY A 28 -3.59 1.29 10.65
CA GLY A 28 -3.80 -0.11 10.42
C GLY A 28 -4.52 -0.57 9.16
N ALA A 29 -5.40 0.18 8.52
CA ALA A 29 -6.04 -0.28 7.30
C ALA A 29 -5.19 0.13 6.07
N ASN A 30 -5.01 -0.81 5.13
CA ASN A 30 -4.46 -0.50 3.83
C ASN A 30 -5.38 0.48 3.08
N PRO A 31 -4.87 1.24 2.10
CA PRO A 31 -5.72 2.00 1.20
C PRO A 31 -6.78 1.09 0.54
N GLU A 32 -7.99 1.58 0.35
CA GLU A 32 -9.05 0.83 -0.34
C GLU A 32 -8.62 0.47 -1.76
N THR A 33 -7.99 1.43 -2.44
CA THR A 33 -7.46 1.24 -3.79
C THR A 33 -5.94 1.42 -3.77
N VAL A 34 -5.23 0.45 -4.32
CA VAL A 34 -3.77 0.49 -4.53
C VAL A 34 -3.49 0.54 -6.01
N LYS A 35 -2.77 1.57 -6.43
CA LYS A 35 -2.19 1.67 -7.77
C LYS A 35 -0.73 1.23 -7.70
N LEU A 36 -0.48 0.00 -8.10
CA LEU A 36 0.82 -0.65 -8.01
C LEU A 36 1.58 -0.55 -9.33
N THR A 37 2.82 -0.08 -9.29
CA THR A 37 3.79 -0.19 -10.39
C THR A 37 4.91 -1.13 -9.97
N VAL A 38 5.18 -2.14 -10.79
CA VAL A 38 6.24 -3.13 -10.57
C VAL A 38 7.27 -3.01 -11.68
N HIS A 39 8.51 -2.76 -11.30
CA HIS A 39 9.68 -2.84 -12.17
C HIS A 39 10.35 -4.20 -11.98
N TYR A 40 10.64 -4.90 -13.07
CA TYR A 40 11.25 -6.23 -12.99
C TYR A 40 12.44 -6.37 -13.93
N GLN A 41 13.58 -6.77 -13.37
CA GLN A 41 14.83 -6.96 -14.09
C GLN A 41 15.21 -8.43 -14.20
N ARG A 42 15.56 -8.85 -15.42
CA ARG A 42 16.19 -10.15 -15.71
C ARG A 42 17.53 -9.93 -16.37
N VAL A 43 18.57 -10.64 -15.89
CA VAL A 43 19.95 -10.49 -16.35
C VAL A 43 20.10 -10.75 -17.85
N ALA A 44 19.42 -11.77 -18.36
CA ALA A 44 19.48 -12.14 -19.80
C ALA A 44 18.48 -11.37 -20.65
N ALA A 45 17.69 -10.45 -20.09
CA ALA A 45 16.61 -9.74 -20.77
C ALA A 45 15.58 -10.67 -21.48
N ASP A 46 15.45 -11.90 -20.99
CA ASP A 46 14.57 -12.95 -21.52
C ASP A 46 13.16 -12.88 -20.92
N TYR A 47 12.42 -11.82 -21.22
CA TYR A 47 11.12 -11.51 -20.59
C TYR A 47 9.93 -12.24 -21.20
N ALA A 48 10.10 -12.98 -22.30
CA ALA A 48 8.99 -13.65 -22.98
C ALA A 48 8.23 -14.60 -22.05
N SER A 49 6.90 -14.44 -22.02
CA SER A 49 5.96 -15.21 -21.19
C SER A 49 6.06 -14.98 -19.68
N TRP A 50 6.92 -14.12 -19.20
CA TRP A 50 6.93 -13.72 -17.79
C TRP A 50 5.80 -12.75 -17.50
N ASN A 51 5.11 -12.97 -16.36
CA ASN A 51 4.02 -12.14 -15.87
C ASN A 51 3.98 -12.14 -14.36
N LEU A 52 3.11 -11.32 -13.78
CA LEU A 52 2.91 -11.24 -12.35
C LEU A 52 1.64 -12.01 -11.95
N TRP A 53 1.75 -12.86 -10.95
CA TRP A 53 0.63 -13.37 -10.21
C TRP A 53 0.50 -12.59 -8.91
N LEU A 54 -0.65 -11.94 -8.72
CA LEU A 54 -0.96 -11.11 -7.56
C LEU A 54 -2.21 -11.63 -6.87
N TRP A 55 -2.19 -11.63 -5.54
CA TRP A 55 -3.37 -11.94 -4.74
C TRP A 55 -3.42 -11.07 -3.50
N LYS A 56 -4.64 -10.67 -3.12
CA LYS A 56 -4.91 -10.00 -1.86
C LYS A 56 -4.88 -11.07 -0.76
N ASN A 57 -3.93 -10.95 0.16
CA ASN A 57 -3.66 -11.97 1.17
C ASN A 57 -4.43 -11.66 2.45
N LYS A 58 -5.07 -12.69 3.00
CA LYS A 58 -5.83 -12.63 4.23
C LYS A 58 -5.26 -13.62 5.24
N LEU A 59 -4.58 -13.13 6.29
CA LEU A 59 -3.96 -13.98 7.32
C LEU A 59 -4.97 -14.87 8.05
N THR A 60 -6.20 -14.39 8.21
CA THR A 60 -7.31 -15.12 8.82
C THR A 60 -8.53 -15.10 7.91
N GLY A 61 -8.49 -15.88 6.83
CA GLY A 61 -9.60 -15.88 5.88
C GLY A 61 -9.19 -16.45 4.53
N THR A 62 -9.84 -15.98 3.49
CA THR A 62 -9.62 -16.44 2.12
C THR A 62 -8.93 -15.36 1.31
N ASP A 63 -7.86 -15.75 0.63
CA ASP A 63 -7.16 -14.91 -0.34
C ASP A 63 -8.04 -14.65 -1.56
N ASP A 64 -7.77 -13.53 -2.23
CA ASP A 64 -8.49 -13.14 -3.43
C ASP A 64 -7.50 -12.75 -4.55
N ALA A 65 -7.52 -13.50 -5.65
CA ALA A 65 -6.65 -13.24 -6.79
C ALA A 65 -7.02 -11.92 -7.48
N VAL A 66 -6.01 -11.13 -7.81
CA VAL A 66 -6.20 -9.85 -8.52
C VAL A 66 -6.62 -10.08 -9.98
N SER A 67 -6.14 -11.16 -10.57
CA SER A 67 -6.47 -11.53 -11.97
C SER A 67 -6.46 -13.04 -12.10
N THR A 68 -7.32 -13.57 -12.97
CA THR A 68 -7.37 -15.01 -13.27
C THR A 68 -6.27 -15.48 -14.24
N THR A 69 -5.65 -14.53 -14.97
CA THR A 69 -4.64 -14.83 -16.00
C THR A 69 -3.27 -14.26 -15.69
N GLY A 70 -3.14 -13.52 -14.58
CA GLY A 70 -1.94 -12.76 -14.23
C GLY A 70 -1.92 -11.36 -14.85
N VAL A 71 -1.01 -10.52 -14.36
CA VAL A 71 -0.81 -9.15 -14.83
C VAL A 71 0.40 -9.13 -15.76
N GLN A 72 0.22 -8.62 -16.96
CA GLN A 72 1.25 -8.60 -17.98
C GLN A 72 2.17 -7.38 -17.83
N PHE A 73 3.42 -7.54 -18.19
CA PHE A 73 4.32 -6.39 -18.40
C PHE A 73 3.92 -5.69 -19.70
N THR A 74 3.61 -4.40 -19.59
CA THR A 74 3.11 -3.58 -20.73
C THR A 74 4.05 -2.47 -21.13
N GLY A 75 5.11 -2.25 -20.36
CA GLY A 75 6.12 -1.23 -20.63
C GLY A 75 7.52 -1.70 -20.26
N ASP A 76 8.48 -0.84 -20.51
CA ASP A 76 9.87 -1.00 -20.08
C ASP A 76 10.52 0.35 -19.79
N ASP A 77 11.58 0.32 -19.02
CA ASP A 77 12.46 1.44 -18.71
C ASP A 77 13.93 0.99 -18.69
N ALA A 78 14.82 1.85 -18.20
CA ALA A 78 16.24 1.52 -18.09
C ALA A 78 16.54 0.38 -17.09
N TYR A 79 15.61 0.11 -16.16
CA TYR A 79 15.74 -0.99 -15.20
C TYR A 79 15.33 -2.34 -15.79
N GLY A 80 14.21 -2.39 -16.49
CA GLY A 80 13.65 -3.62 -17.05
C GLY A 80 12.22 -3.47 -17.52
N LYS A 81 11.39 -4.47 -17.28
CA LYS A 81 9.96 -4.44 -17.63
C LYS A 81 9.13 -3.77 -16.55
N ILE A 82 8.03 -3.16 -16.97
CA ILE A 82 7.08 -2.47 -16.09
C ILE A 82 5.70 -3.09 -16.24
N ALA A 83 5.04 -3.35 -15.11
CA ALA A 83 3.63 -3.64 -15.03
C ALA A 83 2.95 -2.63 -14.10
N THR A 84 1.77 -2.14 -14.47
CA THR A 84 0.94 -1.28 -13.62
C THR A 84 -0.44 -1.89 -13.50
N VAL A 85 -0.96 -1.93 -12.29
CA VAL A 85 -2.28 -2.49 -11.99
C VAL A 85 -2.96 -1.69 -10.89
N GLU A 86 -4.27 -1.50 -11.01
CA GLU A 86 -5.11 -0.94 -9.97
C GLU A 86 -5.85 -2.07 -9.24
N ILE A 87 -5.75 -2.09 -7.92
CA ILE A 87 -6.29 -3.13 -7.05
C ILE A 87 -7.23 -2.50 -6.06
N THR A 88 -8.50 -2.89 -6.08
CA THR A 88 -9.54 -2.37 -5.19
C THR A 88 -9.82 -3.33 -4.03
N GLY A 89 -10.40 -2.80 -2.95
CA GLY A 89 -10.78 -3.57 -1.77
C GLY A 89 -9.60 -4.01 -0.90
N MET A 90 -8.43 -3.39 -1.04
CA MET A 90 -7.23 -3.72 -0.26
C MET A 90 -7.38 -3.41 1.23
N ASP A 91 -8.27 -2.51 1.62
CA ASP A 91 -8.59 -2.18 3.01
C ASP A 91 -9.11 -3.36 3.83
N LYS A 92 -9.56 -4.44 3.17
CA LYS A 92 -10.09 -5.67 3.78
C LYS A 92 -9.06 -6.79 3.89
N PHE A 93 -7.84 -6.57 3.40
CA PHE A 93 -6.77 -7.57 3.33
C PHE A 93 -5.53 -7.10 4.11
N ASP A 94 -4.66 -8.03 4.47
CA ASP A 94 -3.51 -7.76 5.33
C ASP A 94 -2.31 -7.29 4.51
N ASP A 95 -2.05 -7.94 3.38
CA ASP A 95 -0.97 -7.60 2.46
C ASP A 95 -1.28 -8.07 1.02
N LEU A 96 -0.35 -7.84 0.11
CA LEU A 96 -0.47 -8.26 -1.29
C LEU A 96 0.66 -9.22 -1.62
N GLY A 97 0.30 -10.46 -1.94
CA GLY A 97 1.27 -11.45 -2.41
C GLY A 97 1.62 -11.22 -3.88
N ILE A 98 2.89 -11.45 -4.22
CA ILE A 98 3.41 -11.29 -5.58
C ILE A 98 4.37 -12.40 -5.95
N ILE A 99 4.11 -13.03 -7.09
CA ILE A 99 5.00 -13.99 -7.75
C ILE A 99 5.28 -13.50 -9.17
N VAL A 100 6.54 -13.48 -9.56
CA VAL A 100 6.91 -13.37 -10.97
C VAL A 100 7.01 -14.78 -11.52
N ARG A 101 6.13 -15.11 -12.46
CA ARG A 101 6.02 -16.45 -13.04
C ARG A 101 6.17 -16.44 -14.55
N LYS A 102 6.54 -17.59 -15.12
CA LYS A 102 6.56 -17.81 -16.56
C LYS A 102 5.33 -18.59 -16.99
N GLY A 103 4.60 -18.08 -17.97
CA GLY A 103 3.36 -18.69 -18.42
C GLY A 103 2.35 -18.92 -17.30
N GLU A 104 1.60 -20.01 -17.39
CA GLU A 104 0.73 -20.49 -16.31
C GLU A 104 1.48 -21.51 -15.45
N TRP A 105 2.40 -21.01 -14.60
CA TRP A 105 3.15 -21.82 -13.65
C TRP A 105 4.22 -22.75 -14.23
N LEU A 106 4.80 -22.41 -15.39
CA LEU A 106 5.95 -23.15 -15.92
C LEU A 106 7.20 -22.97 -15.06
N SER A 107 7.36 -21.80 -14.47
CA SER A 107 8.47 -21.46 -13.59
C SER A 107 8.12 -20.26 -12.70
N LYS A 108 8.79 -20.16 -11.56
CA LYS A 108 8.84 -18.97 -10.70
C LYS A 108 10.25 -18.40 -10.73
N ASP A 109 10.38 -17.08 -10.58
CA ASP A 109 11.70 -16.45 -10.52
C ASP A 109 12.42 -16.68 -9.19
N VAL A 110 11.66 -16.83 -8.10
CA VAL A 110 12.17 -17.23 -6.76
C VAL A 110 11.27 -18.33 -6.19
N PRO A 111 11.80 -19.22 -5.33
CA PRO A 111 11.03 -20.35 -4.79
C PRO A 111 9.92 -19.88 -3.83
N ASP A 112 10.20 -18.89 -3.00
CA ASP A 112 9.26 -18.39 -1.99
C ASP A 112 8.42 -17.23 -2.51
N ASP A 113 7.23 -17.04 -1.92
CA ASP A 113 6.35 -15.94 -2.25
C ASP A 113 6.87 -14.64 -1.61
N ARG A 114 6.71 -13.53 -2.32
CA ARG A 114 6.97 -12.19 -1.79
C ARG A 114 5.68 -11.54 -1.35
N PHE A 115 5.74 -10.68 -0.31
CA PHE A 115 4.57 -9.95 0.19
C PHE A 115 4.87 -8.47 0.29
N ILE A 116 4.01 -7.66 -0.31
CA ILE A 116 4.02 -6.20 -0.18
C ILE A 116 3.17 -5.87 1.04
N THR A 117 3.82 -5.42 2.11
CA THR A 117 3.21 -5.17 3.42
C THR A 117 3.04 -3.68 3.73
N LYS A 118 3.52 -2.80 2.86
CA LYS A 118 3.42 -1.35 3.02
C LYS A 118 3.02 -0.72 1.69
N PHE A 119 2.04 0.15 1.77
CA PHE A 119 1.52 0.88 0.63
C PHE A 119 1.65 2.39 0.87
N GLY A 120 1.77 3.17 -0.21
CA GLY A 120 1.70 4.61 -0.12
C GLY A 120 0.38 5.07 0.53
N ALA A 121 0.43 6.13 1.35
CA ALA A 121 -0.75 6.64 2.06
C ALA A 121 -1.86 7.10 1.10
N ASP A 122 -1.49 7.52 -0.12
CA ASP A 122 -2.38 7.88 -1.23
C ASP A 122 -2.78 6.68 -2.11
N GLY A 123 -2.35 5.45 -1.74
CA GLY A 123 -2.54 4.23 -2.51
C GLY A 123 -1.54 4.02 -3.64
N VAL A 124 -0.72 5.01 -3.99
CA VAL A 124 0.31 4.86 -5.03
C VAL A 124 1.52 4.13 -4.46
N THR A 125 1.86 2.99 -5.06
CA THR A 125 2.94 2.11 -4.59
C THR A 125 3.80 1.68 -5.77
N GLU A 126 5.10 1.78 -5.63
CA GLU A 126 6.07 1.43 -6.65
C GLU A 126 7.15 0.53 -6.05
N ILE A 127 7.46 -0.58 -6.71
CA ILE A 127 8.44 -1.56 -6.25
C ILE A 127 9.36 -2.02 -7.38
N TRP A 128 10.55 -2.49 -7.00
CA TRP A 128 11.54 -3.06 -7.91
C TRP A 128 11.85 -4.49 -7.50
N LEU A 129 11.84 -5.38 -8.48
CA LEU A 129 12.15 -6.81 -8.32
C LEU A 129 13.29 -7.19 -9.24
N ARG A 130 14.10 -8.14 -8.80
CA ARG A 130 15.19 -8.75 -9.60
C ARG A 130 14.98 -10.24 -9.71
N GLN A 131 15.38 -10.78 -10.84
CA GLN A 131 15.45 -12.23 -11.04
C GLN A 131 16.29 -12.90 -9.95
N ASN A 132 15.79 -14.00 -9.39
CA ASN A 132 16.45 -14.81 -8.36
C ASN A 132 16.73 -14.07 -7.03
N ASP A 133 16.13 -12.92 -6.81
CA ASP A 133 16.28 -12.16 -5.58
C ASP A 133 14.91 -12.06 -4.86
N PRO A 134 14.76 -12.60 -3.65
CA PRO A 134 13.49 -12.55 -2.93
C PRO A 134 13.14 -11.16 -2.37
N THR A 135 14.07 -10.21 -2.40
CA THR A 135 13.88 -8.86 -1.85
C THR A 135 12.94 -8.03 -2.73
N ILE A 136 12.09 -7.26 -2.08
CA ILE A 136 11.31 -6.16 -2.67
C ILE A 136 12.04 -4.85 -2.33
N TYR A 137 12.37 -4.06 -3.34
CA TYR A 137 13.04 -2.76 -3.23
C TYR A 137 12.06 -1.62 -3.42
#